data_be656918c11d41bc1acbed64305f9663
#
_entry.id   be656918c11d41bc1acbed64305f9663
#
_cell.length_a   1.000
_cell.length_b   1.000
_cell.length_c   1.000
_cell.angle_alpha   90.00
_cell.angle_beta   90.00
_cell.angle_gamma   90.00
#
_symmetry.space_group_name_H-M   'P 1'
#
loop_
_entity.id
_entity.type
_entity.pdbx_description
1 polymer ?
#
loop_
_entity_poly.entity_id
_entity_poly.type
_entity_poly.pdbx_seq_one_letter_code
_entity_poly.pdbx_strand_id
1 'polypeptide(L)'
;MINVHVHIGYEGYTSWRAENYTPQNVLDHLQREAFYGTAVTVSVGTSPTDAAIQFQRDQEAGKFPPAARFLFIPGMAPPNGGPDQVLRVATTALHVVNEVSTSSEARAAVQTMASKGIKNVKIWVDDRRGTYPKMTPEVYNAIIDEAHKHGMLVHAHATTLPDQKAVVKAGADVLVHMVQNEKLDDEYLALLRERRPYWATVIGLGDPTAVCEHDPFFEQSLPAKTIATIRATMERLPLAPSCGPPSPNAARREEIMAYNFPRMIASGARIVLGTDTGIEPGHTFGSGDHLEIARWVQLGLTPAQAIVAATQRPAELMGLQDAGTLAAGKRAEFLVLDANPLEDIRNTRQISSVYLNGNKFDRDALLARWKKKNASQ
;
A
#
# COMPACT_ATOMS: atom_id res chain seq x y z
N MET A 1 -3.60 1.15 12.82
CA MET A 1 -3.55 0.25 11.66
C MET A 1 -2.11 0.05 11.19
N ILE A 2 -1.86 -0.91 10.30
CA ILE A 2 -0.56 -1.16 9.66
C ILE A 2 -0.81 -1.31 8.15
N ASN A 3 -0.32 -0.38 7.35
CA ASN A 3 -0.43 -0.40 5.90
C ASN A 3 0.86 -0.97 5.28
N VAL A 4 0.76 -2.16 4.65
CA VAL A 4 1.92 -2.86 4.10
C VAL A 4 2.21 -2.55 2.63
N HIS A 5 1.47 -1.60 2.02
CA HIS A 5 1.70 -1.25 0.63
C HIS A 5 1.29 0.19 0.28
N VAL A 6 2.28 1.07 0.27
CA VAL A 6 2.16 2.47 -0.19
C VAL A 6 3.40 2.88 -0.98
N HIS A 7 3.37 4.07 -1.59
CA HIS A 7 4.48 4.68 -2.34
C HIS A 7 4.80 6.07 -1.78
N ILE A 8 5.68 6.13 -0.77
CA ILE A 8 5.99 7.35 -0.01
C ILE A 8 7.06 8.21 -0.69
N GLY A 9 6.93 9.52 -0.55
CA GLY A 9 8.00 10.50 -0.79
C GLY A 9 7.93 11.23 -2.12
N TYR A 10 7.27 10.69 -3.13
CA TYR A 10 7.25 11.27 -4.49
C TYR A 10 6.11 12.24 -4.73
N GLU A 11 4.98 12.02 -4.08
CA GLU A 11 3.80 12.83 -4.26
C GLU A 11 4.00 14.23 -3.66
N GLY A 12 3.77 15.26 -4.47
CA GLY A 12 3.59 16.64 -4.05
C GLY A 12 2.13 17.06 -4.23
N TYR A 13 1.19 16.27 -3.75
CA TYR A 13 -0.27 16.32 -3.86
C TYR A 13 -0.85 16.10 -5.27
N THR A 14 -0.24 16.65 -6.31
CA THR A 14 -0.73 16.56 -7.71
C THR A 14 0.40 16.39 -8.70
N SER A 15 1.61 16.16 -8.21
CA SER A 15 2.79 15.89 -9.02
C SER A 15 3.67 14.84 -8.36
N TRP A 16 4.30 14.00 -9.18
CA TRP A 16 5.19 12.93 -8.75
C TRP A 16 6.57 13.17 -9.35
N ARG A 17 7.53 13.58 -8.50
CA ARG A 17 8.87 13.98 -8.95
C ARG A 17 9.95 13.43 -8.02
N ALA A 18 11.14 13.21 -8.58
CA ALA A 18 12.32 12.79 -7.84
C ALA A 18 12.72 13.81 -6.75
N GLU A 19 12.59 15.09 -7.05
CA GLU A 19 12.93 16.21 -6.15
C GLU A 19 12.02 16.26 -4.91
N ASN A 20 10.83 15.67 -5.00
CA ASN A 20 9.91 15.56 -3.86
C ASN A 20 10.40 14.53 -2.83
N TYR A 21 11.26 13.57 -3.21
CA TYR A 21 11.76 12.56 -2.29
C TYR A 21 12.77 13.15 -1.31
N THR A 22 12.26 13.82 -0.30
CA THR A 22 13.02 14.45 0.79
C THR A 22 12.58 13.90 2.14
N PRO A 23 13.45 13.90 3.16
CA PRO A 23 13.07 13.48 4.51
C PRO A 23 11.81 14.20 5.04
N GLN A 24 11.64 15.48 4.70
CA GLN A 24 10.49 16.28 5.10
C GLN A 24 9.20 15.83 4.44
N ASN A 25 9.24 15.49 3.14
CA ASN A 25 8.06 15.01 2.43
C ASN A 25 7.69 13.58 2.87
N VAL A 26 8.69 12.71 3.05
CA VAL A 26 8.49 11.37 3.65
C VAL A 26 7.83 11.50 5.02
N LEU A 27 8.34 12.40 5.87
CA LEU A 27 7.77 12.65 7.19
C LEU A 27 6.34 13.19 7.12
N ASP A 28 6.03 14.12 6.20
CA ASP A 28 4.67 14.66 6.03
C ASP A 28 3.67 13.56 5.66
N HIS A 29 4.04 12.66 4.75
CA HIS A 29 3.21 11.49 4.40
C HIS A 29 3.00 10.56 5.59
N LEU A 30 4.05 10.23 6.35
CA LEU A 30 3.95 9.42 7.56
C LEU A 30 3.12 10.08 8.67
N GLN A 31 3.15 11.40 8.76
CA GLN A 31 2.30 12.15 9.69
C GLN A 31 0.83 12.14 9.27
N ARG A 32 0.52 12.10 7.96
CA ARG A 32 -0.84 11.90 7.46
C ARG A 32 -1.34 10.49 7.77
N GLU A 33 -0.53 9.47 7.55
CA GLU A 33 -0.84 8.10 7.96
C GLU A 33 -1.19 8.04 9.45
N ALA A 34 -0.33 8.59 10.31
CA ALA A 34 -0.56 8.64 11.75
C ALA A 34 -1.80 9.46 12.13
N PHE A 35 -2.04 10.58 11.44
CA PHE A 35 -3.21 11.43 11.67
C PHE A 35 -4.53 10.66 11.51
N TYR A 36 -4.59 9.75 10.54
CA TYR A 36 -5.73 8.87 10.29
C TYR A 36 -5.63 7.54 11.04
N GLY A 37 -4.61 7.32 11.87
CA GLY A 37 -4.52 6.19 12.79
C GLY A 37 -3.72 4.99 12.29
N THR A 38 -2.92 5.17 11.24
CA THR A 38 -1.97 4.15 10.79
C THR A 38 -0.63 4.37 11.49
N ALA A 39 -0.24 3.39 12.31
CA ALA A 39 0.95 3.49 13.16
C ALA A 39 2.22 2.97 12.46
N VAL A 40 2.06 2.10 11.46
CA VAL A 40 3.18 1.54 10.68
C VAL A 40 2.82 1.60 9.20
N THR A 41 3.75 2.06 8.39
CA THR A 41 3.56 2.23 6.94
C THR A 41 4.77 1.68 6.19
N VAL A 42 4.50 0.83 5.18
CA VAL A 42 5.54 0.16 4.39
C VAL A 42 5.55 0.72 2.98
N SER A 43 6.62 1.41 2.60
CA SER A 43 6.87 1.85 1.23
C SER A 43 7.41 0.72 0.39
N VAL A 44 6.70 0.34 -0.69
CA VAL A 44 6.98 -0.90 -1.41
C VAL A 44 7.56 -0.64 -2.80
N GLY A 45 8.81 -1.05 -3.00
CA GLY A 45 9.47 -1.06 -4.31
C GLY A 45 9.96 0.28 -4.83
N THR A 46 9.66 1.38 -4.15
CA THR A 46 9.87 2.74 -4.70
C THR A 46 10.74 3.64 -3.83
N SER A 47 11.23 3.19 -2.69
CA SER A 47 12.15 3.98 -1.85
C SER A 47 13.61 3.70 -2.20
N PRO A 48 14.47 4.73 -2.41
CA PRO A 48 15.91 4.54 -2.55
C PRO A 48 16.47 3.85 -1.31
N THR A 49 17.06 2.66 -1.49
CA THR A 49 17.39 1.74 -0.39
C THR A 49 18.23 2.38 0.72
N ASP A 50 19.30 3.07 0.37
CA ASP A 50 20.21 3.63 1.38
C ASP A 50 19.60 4.84 2.10
N ALA A 51 18.84 5.67 1.38
CA ALA A 51 18.09 6.77 1.98
C ALA A 51 16.98 6.26 2.92
N ALA A 52 16.30 5.18 2.54
CA ALA A 52 15.28 4.55 3.37
C ALA A 52 15.88 3.95 4.66
N ILE A 53 17.01 3.26 4.57
CA ILE A 53 17.74 2.74 5.74
C ILE A 53 18.15 3.89 6.66
N GLN A 54 18.67 4.99 6.09
CA GLN A 54 19.08 6.14 6.88
C GLN A 54 17.88 6.81 7.56
N PHE A 55 16.75 6.96 6.84
CA PHE A 55 15.53 7.53 7.41
C PHE A 55 14.99 6.69 8.58
N GLN A 56 14.99 5.35 8.47
CA GLN A 56 14.59 4.45 9.56
C GLN A 56 15.47 4.65 10.80
N ARG A 57 16.79 4.67 10.62
CA ARG A 57 17.75 4.90 11.72
C ARG A 57 17.54 6.25 12.41
N ASP A 58 17.27 7.29 11.63
CA ASP A 58 17.01 8.63 12.14
C ASP A 58 15.67 8.72 12.89
N GLN A 59 14.65 7.99 12.41
CA GLN A 59 13.36 7.87 13.10
C GLN A 59 13.50 7.10 14.41
N GLU A 60 14.21 5.97 14.42
CA GLU A 60 14.49 5.18 15.62
C GLU A 60 15.32 5.96 16.66
N ALA A 61 16.23 6.80 16.19
CA ALA A 61 17.03 7.69 17.03
C ALA A 61 16.24 8.92 17.54
N GLY A 62 14.93 9.04 17.21
CA GLY A 62 14.08 10.14 17.65
C GLY A 62 14.41 11.50 17.02
N LYS A 63 15.07 11.54 15.86
CA LYS A 63 15.42 12.78 15.17
C LYS A 63 14.24 13.46 14.48
N PHE A 64 13.12 12.75 14.31
CA PHE A 64 11.91 13.27 13.70
C PHE A 64 10.78 13.45 14.72
N PRO A 65 9.85 14.39 14.49
CA PRO A 65 8.61 14.47 15.23
C PRO A 65 7.80 13.16 15.12
N PRO A 66 6.85 12.90 16.04
CA PRO A 66 5.99 11.73 15.97
C PRO A 66 5.31 11.57 14.61
N ALA A 67 5.32 10.37 14.08
CA ALA A 67 4.73 9.96 12.81
C ALA A 67 4.54 8.43 12.81
N ALA A 68 3.87 7.89 11.80
CA ALA A 68 3.85 6.45 11.56
C ALA A 68 5.28 5.89 11.41
N ARG A 69 5.53 4.69 11.94
CA ARG A 69 6.81 4.00 11.77
C ARG A 69 7.01 3.66 10.31
N PHE A 70 8.11 4.13 9.75
CA PHE A 70 8.47 3.87 8.37
C PHE A 70 9.17 2.54 8.21
N LEU A 71 8.66 1.70 7.32
CA LEU A 71 9.33 0.52 6.81
C LEU A 71 9.38 0.61 5.28
N PHE A 72 10.29 -0.15 4.66
CA PHE A 72 10.36 -0.21 3.21
C PHE A 72 10.74 -1.59 2.70
N ILE A 73 10.39 -1.85 1.44
CA ILE A 73 10.70 -3.07 0.70
C ILE A 73 11.33 -2.65 -0.63
N PRO A 74 12.59 -3.02 -0.94
CA PRO A 74 13.21 -2.70 -2.21
C PRO A 74 12.54 -3.48 -3.36
N GLY A 75 12.57 -2.89 -4.55
CA GLY A 75 11.96 -3.43 -5.75
C GLY A 75 12.95 -4.03 -6.73
N MET A 76 12.51 -5.07 -7.46
CA MET A 76 13.23 -5.69 -8.57
C MET A 76 12.31 -5.79 -9.78
N ALA A 77 12.80 -5.43 -10.94
CA ALA A 77 12.07 -5.48 -12.22
C ALA A 77 13.01 -5.76 -13.39
N PRO A 78 12.49 -6.18 -14.55
CA PRO A 78 13.30 -6.18 -15.76
C PRO A 78 13.67 -4.73 -16.16
N PRO A 79 14.74 -4.51 -16.91
CA PRO A 79 15.09 -3.20 -17.42
C PRO A 79 13.90 -2.53 -18.10
N ASN A 80 13.66 -1.29 -17.75
CA ASN A 80 12.47 -0.55 -18.17
C ASN A 80 11.11 -1.09 -17.69
N GLY A 81 11.03 -2.06 -16.82
CA GLY A 81 9.85 -2.51 -16.08
C GLY A 81 9.65 -1.80 -14.74
N GLY A 82 8.82 -2.34 -13.87
CA GLY A 82 8.70 -1.91 -12.47
C GLY A 82 7.51 -1.00 -12.17
N PRO A 83 7.70 0.11 -11.45
CA PRO A 83 6.62 0.94 -10.92
C PRO A 83 5.68 1.49 -11.98
N ASP A 84 4.51 1.93 -11.54
CA ASP A 84 3.53 2.60 -12.38
C ASP A 84 4.10 3.82 -13.09
N GLN A 85 3.55 4.13 -14.26
CA GLN A 85 4.03 5.19 -15.13
C GLN A 85 4.18 6.54 -14.40
N VAL A 86 3.31 6.82 -13.44
CA VAL A 86 3.35 8.03 -12.62
C VAL A 86 4.64 8.14 -11.81
N LEU A 87 5.10 7.04 -11.21
CA LEU A 87 6.32 7.00 -10.40
C LEU A 87 7.57 6.72 -11.21
N ARG A 88 7.44 6.17 -12.40
CA ARG A 88 8.56 5.63 -13.17
C ARG A 88 9.66 6.66 -13.43
N VAL A 89 9.30 7.86 -13.90
CA VAL A 89 10.29 8.91 -14.20
C VAL A 89 11.08 9.26 -12.93
N ALA A 90 10.38 9.42 -11.81
CA ALA A 90 11.00 9.79 -10.54
C ALA A 90 11.88 8.65 -9.96
N THR A 91 11.41 7.41 -10.00
CA THR A 91 12.16 6.24 -9.49
C THR A 91 13.35 5.91 -10.37
N THR A 92 13.26 6.08 -11.69
CA THR A 92 14.38 5.92 -12.61
C THR A 92 15.46 6.98 -12.36
N ALA A 93 15.07 8.24 -12.16
CA ALA A 93 16.01 9.33 -11.86
C ALA A 93 16.80 9.10 -10.56
N LEU A 94 16.23 8.36 -9.60
CA LEU A 94 16.86 8.01 -8.32
C LEU A 94 17.46 6.61 -8.28
N HIS A 95 17.47 5.87 -9.39
CA HIS A 95 17.99 4.49 -9.51
C HIS A 95 17.44 3.56 -8.40
N VAL A 96 16.12 3.60 -8.18
CA VAL A 96 15.47 2.93 -7.04
C VAL A 96 15.27 1.44 -7.26
N VAL A 97 14.92 1.06 -8.50
CA VAL A 97 14.59 -0.32 -8.85
C VAL A 97 15.87 -1.08 -9.21
N ASN A 98 16.05 -2.27 -8.64
CA ASN A 98 17.11 -3.18 -9.01
C ASN A 98 16.69 -3.87 -10.32
N GLU A 99 17.22 -3.39 -11.44
CA GLU A 99 16.97 -3.98 -12.75
C GLU A 99 17.73 -5.29 -12.90
N VAL A 100 17.03 -6.36 -13.28
CA VAL A 100 17.58 -7.71 -13.46
C VAL A 100 16.99 -8.38 -14.70
N SER A 101 17.85 -9.00 -15.49
CA SER A 101 17.50 -9.67 -16.76
C SER A 101 17.77 -11.16 -16.74
N THR A 102 18.62 -11.62 -15.82
CA THR A 102 19.07 -13.01 -15.74
C THR A 102 18.91 -13.57 -14.33
N SER A 103 18.81 -14.90 -14.21
CA SER A 103 18.80 -15.59 -12.91
C SER A 103 20.03 -15.26 -12.06
N SER A 104 21.20 -15.08 -12.68
CA SER A 104 22.44 -14.74 -11.97
C SER A 104 22.37 -13.35 -11.34
N GLU A 105 21.95 -12.33 -12.11
CA GLU A 105 21.74 -10.96 -11.63
C GLU A 105 20.70 -10.92 -10.52
N ALA A 106 19.59 -11.66 -10.70
CA ALA A 106 18.51 -11.77 -9.72
C ALA A 106 19.02 -12.29 -8.38
N ARG A 107 19.75 -13.41 -8.36
CA ARG A 107 20.34 -13.97 -7.13
C ARG A 107 21.34 -13.02 -6.49
N ALA A 108 22.22 -12.41 -7.24
CA ALA A 108 23.21 -11.46 -6.72
C ALA A 108 22.54 -10.23 -6.08
N ALA A 109 21.47 -9.71 -6.67
CA ALA A 109 20.70 -8.60 -6.11
C ALA A 109 20.03 -8.99 -4.79
N VAL A 110 19.39 -10.16 -4.71
CA VAL A 110 18.79 -10.68 -3.47
C VAL A 110 19.83 -10.87 -2.38
N GLN A 111 21.00 -11.44 -2.67
CA GLN A 111 22.11 -11.61 -1.74
C GLN A 111 22.60 -10.25 -1.18
N THR A 112 22.67 -9.25 -2.07
CA THR A 112 23.02 -7.88 -1.66
C THR A 112 21.98 -7.29 -0.71
N MET A 113 20.69 -7.48 -0.97
CA MET A 113 19.62 -7.04 -0.06
C MET A 113 19.68 -7.78 1.28
N ALA A 114 19.87 -9.10 1.25
CA ALA A 114 20.00 -9.92 2.44
C ALA A 114 21.18 -9.48 3.31
N SER A 115 22.33 -9.14 2.70
CA SER A 115 23.51 -8.62 3.43
C SER A 115 23.28 -7.28 4.13
N LYS A 116 22.32 -6.48 3.64
CA LYS A 116 21.85 -5.23 4.27
C LYS A 116 20.79 -5.48 5.37
N GLY A 117 20.45 -6.74 5.65
CA GLY A 117 19.44 -7.11 6.67
C GLY A 117 18.00 -6.97 6.20
N ILE A 118 17.75 -6.77 4.91
CA ILE A 118 16.42 -6.65 4.31
C ILE A 118 15.71 -8.01 4.39
N LYS A 119 14.43 -8.01 4.75
CA LYS A 119 13.62 -9.21 4.99
C LYS A 119 12.54 -9.44 3.94
N ASN A 120 12.30 -8.48 3.08
CA ASN A 120 11.27 -8.55 2.05
C ASN A 120 11.79 -7.97 0.74
N VAL A 121 11.32 -8.48 -0.40
CA VAL A 121 11.60 -7.94 -1.74
C VAL A 121 10.31 -7.83 -2.54
N LYS A 122 10.18 -6.77 -3.33
CA LYS A 122 9.07 -6.56 -4.28
C LYS A 122 9.50 -6.94 -5.68
N ILE A 123 8.62 -7.64 -6.40
CA ILE A 123 8.76 -7.89 -7.84
C ILE A 123 7.53 -7.39 -8.61
N TRP A 124 7.72 -7.02 -9.87
CA TRP A 124 6.64 -6.70 -10.81
C TRP A 124 6.61 -7.74 -11.93
N VAL A 125 5.47 -8.45 -12.04
CA VAL A 125 5.18 -9.41 -13.10
C VAL A 125 3.99 -8.88 -13.89
N ASP A 126 4.22 -7.77 -14.59
CA ASP A 126 3.20 -7.06 -15.36
C ASP A 126 3.87 -6.35 -16.55
N ASP A 127 3.30 -6.52 -17.73
CA ASP A 127 3.76 -5.86 -18.96
C ASP A 127 2.94 -4.62 -19.31
N ARG A 128 2.02 -4.22 -18.45
CA ARG A 128 1.11 -3.09 -18.70
C ARG A 128 0.42 -3.20 -20.06
N ARG A 129 -0.13 -4.36 -20.37
CA ARG A 129 -0.77 -4.70 -21.66
C ARG A 129 0.20 -4.62 -22.84
N GLY A 130 1.41 -5.16 -22.68
CA GLY A 130 2.45 -5.21 -23.71
C GLY A 130 3.22 -3.90 -23.91
N THR A 131 3.04 -2.91 -23.00
CA THR A 131 3.77 -1.64 -23.10
C THR A 131 5.20 -1.75 -22.57
N TYR A 132 5.43 -2.62 -21.61
CA TYR A 132 6.72 -2.80 -20.92
C TYR A 132 7.18 -4.24 -20.92
N PRO A 133 8.50 -4.49 -20.78
CA PRO A 133 9.02 -5.84 -20.59
C PRO A 133 8.45 -6.48 -19.33
N LYS A 134 7.93 -7.71 -19.45
CA LYS A 134 7.48 -8.52 -18.32
C LYS A 134 8.65 -9.32 -17.75
N MET A 135 8.74 -9.42 -16.43
CA MET A 135 9.71 -10.31 -15.78
C MET A 135 9.43 -11.75 -16.17
N THR A 136 10.47 -12.44 -16.66
CA THR A 136 10.34 -13.83 -17.12
C THR A 136 10.22 -14.80 -15.96
N PRO A 137 9.59 -15.98 -16.18
CA PRO A 137 9.52 -17.04 -15.16
C PRO A 137 10.88 -17.46 -14.62
N GLU A 138 11.90 -17.52 -15.46
CA GLU A 138 13.27 -17.84 -15.06
C GLU A 138 13.81 -16.85 -14.03
N VAL A 139 13.57 -15.55 -14.22
CA VAL A 139 14.06 -14.48 -13.34
C VAL A 139 13.30 -14.47 -12.03
N TYR A 140 11.94 -14.45 -12.06
CA TYR A 140 11.21 -14.39 -10.79
C TYR A 140 11.33 -15.68 -9.96
N ASN A 141 11.47 -16.85 -10.56
CA ASN A 141 11.78 -18.08 -9.83
C ASN A 141 13.13 -17.99 -9.13
N ALA A 142 14.15 -17.42 -9.79
CA ALA A 142 15.45 -17.21 -9.18
C ALA A 142 15.42 -16.23 -7.99
N ILE A 143 14.60 -15.16 -8.11
CA ILE A 143 14.40 -14.21 -7.00
C ILE A 143 13.73 -14.92 -5.81
N ILE A 144 12.63 -15.62 -6.04
CA ILE A 144 11.86 -16.30 -4.99
C ILE A 144 12.71 -17.36 -4.29
N ASP A 145 13.36 -18.23 -5.06
CA ASP A 145 14.24 -19.27 -4.52
C ASP A 145 15.38 -18.69 -3.68
N GLU A 146 16.05 -17.64 -4.16
CA GLU A 146 17.15 -17.03 -3.43
C GLU A 146 16.66 -16.25 -2.21
N ALA A 147 15.55 -15.53 -2.31
CA ALA A 147 14.94 -14.82 -1.18
C ALA A 147 14.59 -15.80 -0.04
N HIS A 148 13.99 -16.93 -0.36
CA HIS A 148 13.65 -17.95 0.63
C HIS A 148 14.87 -18.58 1.32
N LYS A 149 15.99 -18.77 0.60
CA LYS A 149 17.26 -19.23 1.21
C LYS A 149 17.77 -18.26 2.31
N HIS A 150 17.45 -16.99 2.16
CA HIS A 150 17.81 -15.95 3.13
C HIS A 150 16.68 -15.62 4.12
N GLY A 151 15.59 -16.39 4.13
CA GLY A 151 14.42 -16.14 4.99
C GLY A 151 13.70 -14.84 4.67
N MET A 152 13.79 -14.37 3.43
CA MET A 152 13.09 -13.17 2.94
C MET A 152 11.77 -13.57 2.30
N LEU A 153 10.76 -12.67 2.39
CA LEU A 153 9.47 -12.82 1.74
C LEU A 153 9.42 -12.05 0.42
N VAL A 154 8.68 -12.57 -0.55
CA VAL A 154 8.53 -11.98 -1.88
C VAL A 154 7.13 -11.43 -2.08
N HIS A 155 7.01 -10.12 -2.31
CA HIS A 155 5.78 -9.42 -2.66
C HIS A 155 5.69 -9.29 -4.18
N ALA A 156 4.68 -9.93 -4.78
CA ALA A 156 4.52 -9.96 -6.24
C ALA A 156 3.35 -9.07 -6.69
N HIS A 157 3.66 -8.05 -7.49
CA HIS A 157 2.68 -7.33 -8.28
C HIS A 157 2.31 -8.20 -9.50
N ALA A 158 1.05 -8.59 -9.59
CA ALA A 158 0.48 -9.29 -10.73
C ALA A 158 -1.02 -8.97 -10.81
N THR A 159 -1.50 -8.52 -11.97
CA THR A 159 -2.86 -8.01 -12.14
C THR A 159 -3.76 -8.94 -12.95
N THR A 160 -3.19 -9.91 -13.66
CA THR A 160 -3.94 -10.90 -14.45
C THR A 160 -4.00 -12.25 -13.73
N LEU A 161 -5.05 -13.02 -13.99
CA LEU A 161 -5.20 -14.35 -13.40
C LEU A 161 -4.06 -15.31 -13.78
N PRO A 162 -3.60 -15.37 -15.05
CA PRO A 162 -2.44 -16.19 -15.43
C PRO A 162 -1.17 -15.83 -14.67
N ASP A 163 -0.87 -14.52 -14.53
CA ASP A 163 0.33 -14.07 -13.82
C ASP A 163 0.24 -14.35 -12.32
N GLN A 164 -0.92 -14.14 -11.69
CA GLN A 164 -1.11 -14.50 -10.28
C GLN A 164 -0.97 -16.00 -10.04
N LYS A 165 -1.54 -16.85 -10.91
CA LYS A 165 -1.31 -18.29 -10.84
C LYS A 165 0.18 -18.63 -10.93
N ALA A 166 0.89 -18.01 -11.86
CA ALA A 166 2.30 -18.27 -12.09
C ALA A 166 3.17 -17.91 -10.87
N VAL A 167 2.99 -16.70 -10.31
CA VAL A 167 3.78 -16.28 -9.14
C VAL A 167 3.42 -17.03 -7.87
N VAL A 168 2.15 -17.44 -7.67
CA VAL A 168 1.75 -18.29 -6.53
C VAL A 168 2.33 -19.70 -6.67
N LYS A 169 2.32 -20.30 -7.87
CA LYS A 169 2.99 -21.58 -8.15
C LYS A 169 4.50 -21.50 -7.88
N ALA A 170 5.12 -20.39 -8.20
CA ALA A 170 6.54 -20.12 -7.95
C ALA A 170 6.86 -19.95 -6.45
N GLY A 171 5.86 -19.65 -5.61
CA GLY A 171 6.04 -19.50 -4.16
C GLY A 171 6.05 -18.06 -3.66
N ALA A 172 5.51 -17.11 -4.40
CA ALA A 172 5.36 -15.73 -3.90
C ALA A 172 4.54 -15.72 -2.60
N ASP A 173 5.04 -15.00 -1.59
CA ASP A 173 4.47 -14.98 -0.24
C ASP A 173 3.32 -13.98 -0.11
N VAL A 174 3.39 -12.89 -0.86
CA VAL A 174 2.42 -11.80 -0.83
C VAL A 174 2.00 -11.45 -2.24
N LEU A 175 0.70 -11.51 -2.50
CA LEU A 175 0.10 -10.99 -3.73
C LEU A 175 -0.28 -9.53 -3.52
N VAL A 176 0.00 -8.70 -4.53
CA VAL A 176 -0.44 -7.32 -4.58
C VAL A 176 -1.42 -7.17 -5.75
N HIS A 177 -2.50 -6.46 -5.49
CA HIS A 177 -3.68 -6.31 -6.33
C HIS A 177 -4.58 -7.55 -6.41
N MET A 178 -5.84 -7.29 -6.64
CA MET A 178 -6.84 -8.31 -6.93
C MET A 178 -7.02 -8.42 -8.45
N VAL A 179 -7.31 -9.62 -8.95
CA VAL A 179 -7.76 -9.81 -10.34
C VAL A 179 -9.11 -9.13 -10.52
N GLN A 180 -9.17 -8.12 -11.39
CA GLN A 180 -10.35 -7.26 -11.57
C GLN A 180 -10.92 -7.30 -13.01
N ASN A 181 -10.32 -8.07 -13.90
CA ASN A 181 -10.68 -8.14 -15.31
C ASN A 181 -11.35 -9.46 -15.71
N GLU A 182 -11.27 -10.47 -14.85
CA GLU A 182 -11.83 -11.80 -15.08
C GLU A 182 -12.20 -12.52 -13.77
N LYS A 183 -13.13 -13.48 -13.84
CA LYS A 183 -13.54 -14.29 -12.70
C LYS A 183 -12.47 -15.32 -12.36
N LEU A 184 -12.21 -15.53 -11.07
CA LEU A 184 -11.28 -16.55 -10.58
C LEU A 184 -11.86 -17.94 -10.89
N ASP A 185 -11.01 -18.85 -11.36
CA ASP A 185 -11.36 -20.22 -11.62
C ASP A 185 -11.01 -21.16 -10.44
N ASP A 186 -11.50 -22.39 -10.52
CA ASP A 186 -11.34 -23.39 -9.46
C ASP A 186 -9.87 -23.81 -9.25
N GLU A 187 -9.07 -23.84 -10.32
CA GLU A 187 -7.63 -24.11 -10.23
C GLU A 187 -6.94 -23.08 -9.33
N TYR A 188 -7.22 -21.79 -9.57
CA TYR A 188 -6.61 -20.73 -8.78
C TYR A 188 -7.09 -20.73 -7.33
N LEU A 189 -8.39 -20.97 -7.09
CA LEU A 189 -8.92 -21.09 -5.74
C LEU A 189 -8.33 -22.30 -4.99
N ALA A 190 -8.05 -23.42 -5.68
CA ALA A 190 -7.36 -24.56 -5.10
C ALA A 190 -5.90 -24.21 -4.74
N LEU A 191 -5.20 -23.49 -5.63
CA LEU A 191 -3.84 -23.04 -5.41
C LEU A 191 -3.75 -22.08 -4.21
N LEU A 192 -4.70 -21.15 -4.06
CA LEU A 192 -4.78 -20.27 -2.90
C LEU A 192 -4.99 -21.02 -1.58
N ARG A 193 -5.82 -22.07 -1.58
CA ARG A 193 -6.02 -22.93 -0.40
C ARG A 193 -4.75 -23.67 0.01
N GLU A 194 -3.98 -24.14 -0.97
CA GLU A 194 -2.73 -24.86 -0.74
C GLU A 194 -1.62 -23.92 -0.23
N ARG A 195 -1.39 -22.81 -0.93
CA ARG A 195 -0.24 -21.93 -0.71
C ARG A 195 -0.48 -20.86 0.37
N ARG A 196 -1.72 -20.44 0.55
CA ARG A 196 -2.17 -19.46 1.53
C ARG A 196 -1.33 -18.17 1.56
N PRO A 197 -1.09 -17.52 0.43
CA PRO A 197 -0.33 -16.26 0.39
C PRO A 197 -1.04 -15.18 1.21
N TYR A 198 -0.30 -14.17 1.65
CA TYR A 198 -0.90 -12.91 2.06
C TYR A 198 -1.38 -12.14 0.82
N TRP A 199 -2.35 -11.26 1.02
CA TRP A 199 -2.93 -10.52 -0.08
C TRP A 199 -3.22 -9.06 0.30
N ALA A 200 -2.44 -8.12 -0.27
CA ALA A 200 -2.72 -6.70 -0.27
C ALA A 200 -3.64 -6.43 -1.48
N THR A 201 -4.94 -6.27 -1.23
CA THR A 201 -5.98 -6.31 -2.28
C THR A 201 -6.02 -5.05 -3.15
N VAL A 202 -5.73 -3.87 -2.57
CA VAL A 202 -5.68 -2.58 -3.28
C VAL A 202 -6.98 -2.29 -4.06
N ILE A 203 -8.13 -2.60 -3.46
CA ILE A 203 -9.44 -2.44 -4.14
C ILE A 203 -10.07 -1.08 -3.93
N GLY A 204 -9.64 -0.32 -2.92
CA GLY A 204 -10.03 1.07 -2.69
C GLY A 204 -9.34 2.05 -3.62
N LEU A 205 -8.23 1.65 -4.25
CA LEU A 205 -7.55 2.48 -5.23
C LEU A 205 -8.47 2.74 -6.42
N GLY A 206 -8.58 4.01 -6.79
CA GLY A 206 -9.45 4.42 -7.88
C GLY A 206 -10.94 4.50 -7.49
N ASP A 207 -11.30 4.44 -6.21
CA ASP A 207 -12.65 4.77 -5.75
C ASP A 207 -12.80 6.30 -5.63
N PRO A 208 -13.65 6.95 -6.47
CA PRO A 208 -13.78 8.40 -6.48
C PRO A 208 -14.67 8.94 -5.36
N THR A 209 -15.36 8.06 -4.61
CA THR A 209 -16.45 8.43 -3.71
C THR A 209 -16.04 9.51 -2.71
N ALA A 210 -14.89 9.37 -2.07
CA ALA A 210 -14.42 10.34 -1.08
C ALA A 210 -14.21 11.75 -1.64
N VAL A 211 -13.74 11.85 -2.89
CA VAL A 211 -13.52 13.13 -3.57
C VAL A 211 -14.82 13.69 -4.13
N CYS A 212 -15.64 12.82 -4.72
CA CYS A 212 -16.89 13.22 -5.39
C CYS A 212 -17.99 13.63 -4.40
N GLU A 213 -18.05 12.99 -3.25
CA GLU A 213 -19.04 13.29 -2.20
C GLU A 213 -18.60 14.40 -1.23
N HIS A 214 -17.44 15.03 -1.48
CA HIS A 214 -16.90 16.05 -0.59
C HIS A 214 -16.72 15.55 0.85
N ASP A 215 -16.21 14.32 1.03
CA ASP A 215 -16.06 13.71 2.33
C ASP A 215 -15.12 14.54 3.22
N PRO A 216 -15.62 15.16 4.30
CA PRO A 216 -14.81 16.02 5.17
C PRO A 216 -13.69 15.24 5.86
N PHE A 217 -13.83 13.93 6.06
CA PHE A 217 -12.78 13.09 6.61
C PHE A 217 -11.56 13.00 5.68
N PHE A 218 -11.81 12.90 4.37
CA PHE A 218 -10.77 12.92 3.35
C PHE A 218 -10.12 14.30 3.22
N GLU A 219 -10.92 15.37 3.23
CA GLU A 219 -10.48 16.72 2.91
C GLU A 219 -9.72 17.41 4.04
N GLN A 220 -9.98 17.03 5.31
CA GLN A 220 -9.49 17.76 6.49
C GLN A 220 -7.96 17.94 6.54
N SER A 221 -7.18 17.04 5.96
CA SER A 221 -5.73 17.10 5.95
C SER A 221 -5.12 17.75 4.72
N LEU A 222 -5.94 18.10 3.72
CA LEU A 222 -5.50 18.64 2.44
C LEU A 222 -5.79 20.14 2.31
N PRO A 223 -4.95 20.88 1.56
CA PRO A 223 -5.25 22.26 1.18
C PRO A 223 -6.48 22.33 0.27
N ALA A 224 -7.31 23.36 0.43
CA ALA A 224 -8.48 23.57 -0.43
C ALA A 224 -8.11 23.66 -1.93
N LYS A 225 -6.99 24.32 -2.25
CA LYS A 225 -6.46 24.39 -3.62
C LYS A 225 -6.06 23.00 -4.15
N THR A 226 -5.48 22.16 -3.30
CA THR A 226 -5.12 20.77 -3.64
C THR A 226 -6.38 19.95 -3.94
N ILE A 227 -7.39 20.04 -3.09
CA ILE A 227 -8.68 19.38 -3.28
C ILE A 227 -9.31 19.81 -4.62
N ALA A 228 -9.35 21.11 -4.91
CA ALA A 228 -9.85 21.63 -6.17
C ALA A 228 -9.05 21.10 -7.38
N THR A 229 -7.73 21.01 -7.26
CA THR A 229 -6.86 20.46 -8.31
C THR A 229 -7.08 18.96 -8.51
N ILE A 230 -7.21 18.19 -7.42
CA ILE A 230 -7.52 16.76 -7.48
C ILE A 230 -8.84 16.54 -8.24
N ARG A 231 -9.88 17.26 -7.87
CA ARG A 231 -11.20 17.19 -8.53
C ARG A 231 -11.12 17.52 -10.03
N ALA A 232 -10.48 18.65 -10.36
CA ALA A 232 -10.29 19.04 -11.76
C ALA A 232 -9.45 18.03 -12.56
N THR A 233 -8.52 17.35 -11.92
CA THR A 233 -7.72 16.29 -12.54
C THR A 233 -8.59 15.05 -12.80
N MET A 234 -9.38 14.63 -11.83
CA MET A 234 -10.28 13.48 -11.95
C MET A 234 -11.37 13.69 -13.02
N GLU A 235 -11.83 14.91 -13.20
CA GLU A 235 -12.78 15.25 -14.28
C GLU A 235 -12.17 15.14 -15.69
N ARG A 236 -10.86 15.30 -15.83
CA ARG A 236 -10.16 15.38 -17.14
C ARG A 236 -9.53 14.06 -17.58
N LEU A 237 -9.26 13.13 -16.68
CA LEU A 237 -8.59 11.88 -17.03
C LEU A 237 -9.62 10.85 -17.52
N PRO A 238 -9.56 10.39 -18.78
CA PRO A 238 -10.56 9.47 -19.36
C PRO A 238 -10.53 8.07 -18.73
N LEU A 239 -9.48 7.74 -17.98
CA LEU A 239 -9.31 6.47 -17.28
C LEU A 239 -9.36 6.62 -15.75
N ALA A 240 -9.41 7.85 -15.25
CA ALA A 240 -9.57 8.10 -13.81
C ALA A 240 -11.01 7.80 -13.40
N PRO A 241 -11.22 7.40 -12.14
CA PRO A 241 -12.55 7.39 -11.56
C PRO A 241 -13.18 8.77 -11.75
N SER A 242 -14.36 8.84 -12.31
CA SER A 242 -15.09 10.09 -12.53
C SER A 242 -16.20 10.23 -11.51
N CYS A 243 -16.54 11.47 -11.17
CA CYS A 243 -17.68 11.76 -10.30
C CYS A 243 -19.04 11.61 -11.04
N GLY A 244 -19.04 11.07 -12.25
CA GLY A 244 -20.23 10.72 -13.02
C GLY A 244 -20.66 9.26 -12.83
N PRO A 245 -21.69 8.83 -13.58
CA PRO A 245 -22.08 7.43 -13.61
C PRO A 245 -20.89 6.54 -13.98
N PRO A 246 -20.75 5.34 -13.36
CA PRO A 246 -19.64 4.47 -13.66
C PRO A 246 -19.64 4.07 -15.14
N SER A 247 -18.46 4.08 -15.76
CA SER A 247 -18.33 3.59 -17.13
C SER A 247 -18.68 2.08 -17.20
N PRO A 248 -19.07 1.55 -18.36
CA PRO A 248 -19.32 0.12 -18.52
C PRO A 248 -18.16 -0.76 -18.03
N ASN A 249 -16.92 -0.31 -18.21
CA ASN A 249 -15.73 -1.02 -17.71
C ASN A 249 -15.63 -0.97 -16.19
N ALA A 250 -15.95 0.15 -15.55
CA ALA A 250 -15.97 0.27 -14.10
C ALA A 250 -17.08 -0.61 -13.50
N ALA A 251 -18.28 -0.62 -14.09
CA ALA A 251 -19.38 -1.47 -13.64
C ALA A 251 -19.02 -2.98 -13.77
N ARG A 252 -18.39 -3.39 -14.88
CA ARG A 252 -17.92 -4.76 -15.06
C ARG A 252 -16.84 -5.15 -14.04
N ARG A 253 -15.91 -4.25 -13.76
CA ARG A 253 -14.87 -4.45 -12.75
C ARG A 253 -15.47 -4.67 -11.37
N GLU A 254 -16.50 -3.87 -11.01
CA GLU A 254 -17.26 -4.03 -9.77
C GLU A 254 -17.93 -5.41 -9.67
N GLU A 255 -18.61 -5.84 -10.73
CA GLU A 255 -19.23 -7.17 -10.80
C GLU A 255 -18.20 -8.30 -10.58
N ILE A 256 -17.03 -8.18 -11.21
CA ILE A 256 -15.94 -9.14 -11.07
C ILE A 256 -15.39 -9.15 -9.64
N MET A 257 -15.18 -7.97 -9.04
CA MET A 257 -14.72 -7.87 -7.66
C MET A 257 -15.71 -8.48 -6.67
N ALA A 258 -16.99 -8.19 -6.82
CA ALA A 258 -18.06 -8.77 -6.00
C ALA A 258 -18.15 -10.29 -6.15
N TYR A 259 -17.82 -10.84 -7.31
CA TYR A 259 -17.72 -12.27 -7.54
C TYR A 259 -16.45 -12.89 -6.94
N ASN A 260 -15.31 -12.25 -7.13
CA ASN A 260 -13.99 -12.78 -6.77
C ASN A 260 -13.72 -12.70 -5.26
N PHE A 261 -14.01 -11.57 -4.61
CA PHE A 261 -13.58 -11.30 -3.25
C PHE A 261 -14.13 -12.31 -2.21
N PRO A 262 -15.44 -12.65 -2.19
CA PRO A 262 -15.94 -13.68 -1.27
C PRO A 262 -15.29 -15.06 -1.50
N ARG A 263 -14.95 -15.39 -2.74
CA ARG A 263 -14.29 -16.66 -3.10
C ARG A 263 -12.85 -16.70 -2.62
N MET A 264 -12.15 -15.59 -2.71
CA MET A 264 -10.82 -15.44 -2.11
C MET A 264 -10.85 -15.66 -0.60
N ILE A 265 -11.80 -15.03 0.10
CA ILE A 265 -11.99 -15.22 1.54
C ILE A 265 -12.26 -16.70 1.84
N ALA A 266 -13.17 -17.32 1.12
CA ALA A 266 -13.52 -18.74 1.29
C ALA A 266 -12.37 -19.70 0.96
N SER A 267 -11.41 -19.29 0.14
CA SER A 267 -10.17 -20.04 -0.12
C SER A 267 -9.13 -19.90 1.00
N GLY A 268 -9.37 -19.11 2.04
CA GLY A 268 -8.45 -18.90 3.15
C GLY A 268 -7.34 -17.88 2.85
N ALA A 269 -7.52 -17.01 1.86
CA ALA A 269 -6.60 -15.92 1.58
C ALA A 269 -6.40 -15.04 2.83
N ARG A 270 -5.15 -14.70 3.13
CA ARG A 270 -4.77 -13.89 4.30
C ARG A 270 -4.71 -12.41 3.90
N ILE A 271 -5.89 -11.75 3.90
CA ILE A 271 -5.98 -10.34 3.51
C ILE A 271 -5.22 -9.46 4.51
N VAL A 272 -4.45 -8.51 4.01
CA VAL A 272 -3.70 -7.51 4.75
C VAL A 272 -3.94 -6.11 4.16
N LEU A 273 -3.89 -5.08 5.00
CA LEU A 273 -4.05 -3.70 4.56
C LEU A 273 -2.88 -3.26 3.69
N GLY A 274 -3.21 -2.91 2.46
CA GLY A 274 -2.31 -2.29 1.49
C GLY A 274 -3.15 -1.50 0.51
N THR A 275 -2.83 -0.23 0.30
CA THR A 275 -3.70 0.72 -0.40
C THR A 275 -3.14 1.25 -1.71
N ASP A 276 -1.85 1.04 -1.95
CA ASP A 276 -1.14 1.62 -3.10
C ASP A 276 -1.18 3.17 -3.14
N THR A 277 -1.42 3.80 -1.97
CA THR A 277 -1.45 5.26 -1.84
C THR A 277 -0.12 5.86 -2.27
N GLY A 278 -0.19 7.02 -2.93
CA GLY A 278 0.97 7.76 -3.44
C GLY A 278 1.17 7.64 -4.95
N ILE A 279 0.22 7.06 -5.70
CA ILE A 279 0.25 6.95 -7.17
C ILE A 279 -0.93 7.61 -7.89
N GLU A 280 -1.98 7.96 -7.16
CA GLU A 280 -3.17 8.62 -7.74
C GLU A 280 -3.55 9.88 -6.96
N PRO A 281 -4.01 10.95 -7.69
CA PRO A 281 -4.52 12.16 -7.07
C PRO A 281 -5.76 11.87 -6.32
N GLY A 282 -6.29 11.68 -5.53
CA GLY A 282 -7.60 11.34 -4.92
C GLY A 282 -7.50 10.21 -3.92
N HIS A 283 -6.37 9.53 -3.89
CA HIS A 283 -6.12 8.46 -2.93
C HIS A 283 -5.03 8.88 -1.96
N THR A 284 -5.41 9.47 -0.83
CA THR A 284 -4.50 10.15 0.08
C THR A 284 -4.05 9.29 1.24
N PHE A 285 -2.83 9.59 1.75
CA PHE A 285 -2.20 8.88 2.87
C PHE A 285 -3.10 8.85 4.11
N GLY A 286 -3.34 7.66 4.63
CA GLY A 286 -4.11 7.37 5.82
C GLY A 286 -5.63 7.37 5.62
N SER A 287 -6.23 8.31 4.89
CA SER A 287 -7.66 8.25 4.61
C SER A 287 -8.03 7.10 3.67
N GLY A 288 -7.13 6.76 2.72
CA GLY A 288 -7.25 5.61 1.84
C GLY A 288 -7.34 4.29 2.59
N ASP A 289 -6.73 4.17 3.76
CA ASP A 289 -6.79 2.97 4.59
C ASP A 289 -8.23 2.67 5.05
N HIS A 290 -8.97 3.72 5.41
CA HIS A 290 -10.36 3.60 5.81
C HIS A 290 -11.29 3.28 4.64
N LEU A 291 -10.95 3.71 3.42
CA LEU A 291 -11.68 3.32 2.21
C LEU A 291 -11.47 1.83 1.93
N GLU A 292 -10.23 1.35 1.98
CA GLU A 292 -9.90 -0.05 1.73
C GLU A 292 -10.63 -0.99 2.70
N ILE A 293 -10.59 -0.72 4.02
CA ILE A 293 -11.27 -1.57 5.00
C ILE A 293 -12.81 -1.50 4.89
N ALA A 294 -13.36 -0.35 4.53
CA ALA A 294 -14.80 -0.23 4.27
C ALA A 294 -15.21 -1.04 3.03
N ARG A 295 -14.40 -1.01 1.98
CA ARG A 295 -14.60 -1.83 0.77
C ARG A 295 -14.61 -3.32 1.09
N TRP A 296 -13.69 -3.80 1.92
CA TRP A 296 -13.67 -5.21 2.32
C TRP A 296 -14.97 -5.65 2.99
N VAL A 297 -15.54 -4.80 3.87
CA VAL A 297 -16.79 -5.12 4.54
C VAL A 297 -17.96 -5.12 3.54
N GLN A 298 -18.01 -4.18 2.61
CA GLN A 298 -19.01 -4.16 1.53
C GLN A 298 -18.94 -5.44 0.67
N LEU A 299 -17.75 -6.00 0.49
CA LEU A 299 -17.52 -7.20 -0.32
C LEU A 299 -17.58 -8.52 0.47
N GLY A 300 -17.85 -8.48 1.79
CA GLY A 300 -18.18 -9.67 2.57
C GLY A 300 -17.30 -10.01 3.78
N LEU A 301 -16.28 -9.22 4.12
CA LEU A 301 -15.65 -9.37 5.44
C LEU A 301 -16.57 -8.84 6.54
N THR A 302 -16.52 -9.48 7.70
CA THR A 302 -17.10 -8.86 8.91
C THR A 302 -16.21 -7.70 9.37
N PRO A 303 -16.74 -6.68 10.06
CA PRO A 303 -15.93 -5.62 10.63
C PRO A 303 -14.76 -6.12 11.48
N ALA A 304 -14.97 -7.15 12.29
CA ALA A 304 -13.91 -7.76 13.10
C ALA A 304 -12.80 -8.36 12.24
N GLN A 305 -13.14 -9.07 11.15
CA GLN A 305 -12.15 -9.61 10.21
C GLN A 305 -11.37 -8.50 9.51
N ALA A 306 -12.03 -7.40 9.12
CA ALA A 306 -11.40 -6.24 8.51
C ALA A 306 -10.39 -5.56 9.47
N ILE A 307 -10.75 -5.41 10.75
CA ILE A 307 -9.84 -4.87 11.77
C ILE A 307 -8.62 -5.77 11.94
N VAL A 308 -8.78 -7.09 12.03
CA VAL A 308 -7.67 -8.04 12.12
C VAL A 308 -6.79 -7.97 10.86
N ALA A 309 -7.38 -7.82 9.67
CA ALA A 309 -6.66 -7.67 8.41
C ALA A 309 -5.91 -6.34 8.29
N ALA A 310 -6.31 -5.33 9.06
CA ALA A 310 -5.65 -4.02 9.10
C ALA A 310 -4.69 -3.82 10.30
N THR A 311 -4.56 -4.81 11.18
CA THR A 311 -3.77 -4.68 12.43
C THR A 311 -2.88 -5.89 12.69
N GLN A 312 -3.44 -6.98 13.19
CA GLN A 312 -2.69 -8.17 13.61
C GLN A 312 -2.00 -8.85 12.42
N ARG A 313 -2.74 -9.11 11.35
CA ARG A 313 -2.23 -9.87 10.20
C ARG A 313 -1.09 -9.19 9.46
N PRO A 314 -1.12 -7.86 9.18
CA PRO A 314 0.04 -7.17 8.63
C PRO A 314 1.23 -7.10 9.61
N ALA A 315 1.01 -7.09 10.93
CA ALA A 315 2.09 -7.21 11.90
C ALA A 315 2.77 -8.59 11.81
N GLU A 316 1.98 -9.66 11.70
CA GLU A 316 2.48 -11.02 11.48
C GLU A 316 3.30 -11.12 10.19
N LEU A 317 2.77 -10.59 9.08
CA LEU A 317 3.47 -10.55 7.79
C LEU A 317 4.83 -9.84 7.89
N MET A 318 4.88 -8.69 8.56
CA MET A 318 6.09 -7.88 8.66
C MET A 318 7.00 -8.30 9.82
N GLY A 319 6.65 -9.37 10.57
CA GLY A 319 7.44 -9.85 11.71
C GLY A 319 7.48 -8.90 12.91
N LEU A 320 6.48 -8.02 13.05
CA LEU A 320 6.40 -7.01 14.11
C LEU A 320 5.83 -7.63 15.39
N GLN A 321 6.69 -8.16 16.23
CA GLN A 321 6.29 -8.83 17.48
C GLN A 321 5.69 -7.84 18.51
N ASP A 322 6.03 -6.56 18.38
CA ASP A 322 5.68 -5.48 19.29
C ASP A 322 4.41 -4.70 18.90
N ALA A 323 3.77 -5.05 17.76
CA ALA A 323 2.63 -4.31 17.20
C ALA A 323 1.43 -5.21 16.84
N GLY A 324 0.36 -4.62 16.31
CA GLY A 324 -0.78 -5.29 15.70
C GLY A 324 -1.87 -5.76 16.66
N THR A 325 -1.61 -5.85 17.96
CA THR A 325 -2.60 -6.21 19.00
C THR A 325 -2.38 -5.40 20.26
N LEU A 326 -3.44 -5.19 21.06
CA LEU A 326 -3.37 -4.57 22.37
C LEU A 326 -3.10 -5.67 23.42
N ALA A 327 -1.86 -5.74 23.89
CA ALA A 327 -1.44 -6.69 24.91
C ALA A 327 -0.27 -6.13 25.73
N ALA A 328 -0.10 -6.62 26.96
CA ALA A 328 1.04 -6.25 27.82
C ALA A 328 2.36 -6.58 27.12
N GLY A 329 3.33 -5.68 27.22
CA GLY A 329 4.65 -5.83 26.60
C GLY A 329 4.73 -5.37 25.15
N LYS A 330 3.61 -4.99 24.51
CA LYS A 330 3.59 -4.41 23.15
C LYS A 330 3.63 -2.90 23.19
N ARG A 331 3.95 -2.30 22.05
CA ARG A 331 3.92 -0.84 21.90
C ARG A 331 2.50 -0.33 22.09
N ALA A 332 2.35 0.72 22.83
CA ALA A 332 1.07 1.38 23.02
C ALA A 332 0.75 2.25 21.78
N GLU A 333 0.37 1.58 20.70
CA GLU A 333 -0.06 2.17 19.42
C GLU A 333 -1.53 1.81 19.19
N PHE A 334 -2.44 2.73 19.44
CA PHE A 334 -3.87 2.46 19.35
C PHE A 334 -4.69 3.70 19.02
N LEU A 335 -5.92 3.44 18.57
CA LEU A 335 -6.96 4.44 18.33
C LEU A 335 -7.99 4.40 19.42
N VAL A 336 -8.48 5.56 19.81
CA VAL A 336 -9.74 5.74 20.55
C VAL A 336 -10.77 6.27 19.56
N LEU A 337 -11.88 5.58 19.45
CA LEU A 337 -12.97 5.90 18.53
C LEU A 337 -14.20 6.33 19.31
N ASP A 338 -14.98 7.28 18.77
CA ASP A 338 -16.21 7.78 19.39
C ASP A 338 -17.42 6.86 19.15
N ALA A 339 -17.30 5.88 18.22
CA ALA A 339 -18.33 4.90 17.94
C ALA A 339 -17.75 3.50 17.69
N ASN A 340 -18.57 2.47 17.83
CA ASN A 340 -18.18 1.07 17.75
C ASN A 340 -17.93 0.62 16.28
N PRO A 341 -16.67 0.32 15.87
CA PRO A 341 -16.38 -0.13 14.52
C PRO A 341 -16.86 -1.55 14.21
N LEU A 342 -17.27 -2.33 15.21
CA LEU A 342 -17.85 -3.65 15.01
C LEU A 342 -19.31 -3.59 14.58
N GLU A 343 -20.00 -2.49 14.87
CA GLU A 343 -21.37 -2.23 14.39
C GLU A 343 -21.39 -1.67 12.98
N ASP A 344 -20.49 -0.72 12.71
CA ASP A 344 -20.26 -0.16 11.39
C ASP A 344 -18.77 0.15 11.22
N ILE A 345 -18.14 -0.46 10.24
CA ILE A 345 -16.70 -0.28 10.00
C ILE A 345 -16.34 1.19 9.69
N ARG A 346 -17.29 1.99 9.17
CA ARG A 346 -17.10 3.43 8.94
C ARG A 346 -16.86 4.21 10.22
N ASN A 347 -17.21 3.66 11.37
CA ASN A 347 -16.91 4.23 12.69
C ASN A 347 -15.41 4.30 12.99
N THR A 348 -14.56 3.58 12.23
CA THR A 348 -13.11 3.78 12.29
C THR A 348 -12.66 5.20 11.92
N ARG A 349 -13.51 5.96 11.23
CA ARG A 349 -13.28 7.37 10.89
C ARG A 349 -13.59 8.34 12.04
N GLN A 350 -14.33 7.91 13.05
CA GLN A 350 -14.70 8.71 14.22
C GLN A 350 -13.57 8.67 15.26
N ILE A 351 -12.40 9.23 14.89
CA ILE A 351 -11.19 9.16 15.68
C ILE A 351 -11.18 10.25 16.75
N SER A 352 -11.37 9.86 18.01
CA SER A 352 -11.21 10.71 19.18
C SER A 352 -9.74 11.00 19.48
N SER A 353 -8.90 9.96 19.47
CA SER A 353 -7.48 10.10 19.77
C SER A 353 -6.64 9.02 19.08
N VAL A 354 -5.41 9.38 18.73
CA VAL A 354 -4.37 8.48 18.25
C VAL A 354 -3.25 8.44 19.28
N TYR A 355 -2.75 7.26 19.60
CA TYR A 355 -1.60 7.07 20.47
C TYR A 355 -0.48 6.37 19.72
N LEU A 356 0.72 6.94 19.78
CA LEU A 356 1.97 6.38 19.26
C LEU A 356 2.98 6.28 20.39
N ASN A 357 3.53 5.08 20.60
CA ASN A 357 4.47 4.82 21.70
C ASN A 357 3.98 5.31 23.08
N GLY A 358 2.68 5.16 23.35
CA GLY A 358 2.06 5.59 24.61
C GLY A 358 1.78 7.09 24.74
N ASN A 359 2.17 7.90 23.77
CA ASN A 359 1.92 9.32 23.76
C ASN A 359 0.75 9.68 22.86
N LYS A 360 -0.13 10.57 23.33
CA LYS A 360 -1.21 11.11 22.52
C LYS A 360 -0.61 11.91 21.35
N PHE A 361 -0.99 11.53 20.14
CA PHE A 361 -0.56 12.20 18.92
C PHE A 361 -1.36 13.48 18.72
N ASP A 362 -0.68 14.62 18.59
CA ASP A 362 -1.31 15.93 18.49
C ASP A 362 -1.83 16.20 17.06
N ARG A 363 -3.04 15.71 16.79
CA ARG A 363 -3.73 15.90 15.50
C ARG A 363 -4.10 17.36 15.26
N ASP A 364 -4.44 18.11 16.30
CA ASP A 364 -4.86 19.52 16.20
C ASP A 364 -3.70 20.41 15.80
N ALA A 365 -2.52 20.20 16.39
CA ALA A 365 -1.31 20.91 16.00
C ALA A 365 -0.92 20.63 14.54
N LEU A 366 -1.09 19.39 14.06
CA LEU A 366 -0.86 19.05 12.65
C LEU A 366 -1.82 19.76 11.72
N LEU A 367 -3.12 19.74 12.02
CA LEU A 367 -4.12 20.46 11.23
C LEU A 367 -3.83 21.96 11.18
N ALA A 368 -3.47 22.57 12.32
CA ALA A 368 -3.11 23.99 12.37
C ALA A 368 -1.88 24.29 11.51
N ARG A 369 -0.88 23.40 11.54
CA ARG A 369 0.33 23.53 10.71
C ARG A 369 0.00 23.42 9.22
N TRP A 370 -0.78 22.44 8.79
CA TRP A 370 -1.17 22.28 7.41
C TRP A 370 -2.02 23.46 6.91
N LYS A 371 -2.99 23.93 7.70
CA LYS A 371 -3.80 25.12 7.37
C LYS A 371 -2.93 26.38 7.23
N LYS A 372 -1.94 26.58 8.10
CA LYS A 372 -1.02 27.74 8.03
C LYS A 372 -0.13 27.69 6.79
N LYS A 373 0.42 26.52 6.45
CA LYS A 373 1.20 26.32 5.21
C LYS A 373 0.38 26.64 3.96
N ASN A 374 -0.92 26.34 3.99
CA ASN A 374 -1.85 26.55 2.89
C ASN A 374 -2.22 28.04 2.69
N ALA A 375 -2.20 28.85 3.75
CA ALA A 375 -2.48 30.28 3.66
C ALA A 375 -1.29 31.09 3.11
N SER A 376 -0.10 30.48 3.04
CA SER A 376 1.15 31.11 2.55
C SER A 376 1.54 30.67 1.12
N GLN A 377 0.75 29.82 0.48
CA GLN A 377 0.86 29.40 -0.94
C GLN A 377 -0.32 29.90 -1.77
#